data_8c6bfdcfbe71c91d8d93f6cf126fc67a
#
_entry.id   8c6bfdcfbe71c91d8d93f6cf126fc67a
#
_cell.length_a   1.000
_cell.length_b   1.000
_cell.length_c   1.000
_cell.angle_alpha   90.00
_cell.angle_beta   90.00
_cell.angle_gamma   90.00
#
_symmetry.space_group_name_H-M   'P 1'
#
loop_
_entity.id
_entity.type
_entity.pdbx_description
1 polymer ?
#
loop_
_entity_poly.entity_id
_entity_poly.type
_entity_poly.pdbx_seq_one_letter_code
_entity_poly.pdbx_strand_id
1 'polypeptide(L)'
;LYSSAASDVYKRQLYAFTTSGNSVLTFQFTFENFARFVTDKVFMDVLLRSLYIALITTLICVALGYPIAYVIAQRGGRSNTILILLITMPTWVNMLVRTYAWMGILQDEGIFNTILSWFGIGPVSMIHTSFAVILGMVYNFIPFMILQIHTSLAKMDKSLLEAANDLGATP
;
A
#
# COMPACT_ATOMS: atom_id res chain seq x y z
N LEU A 1 -5.14 -29.18 8.96
CA LEU A 1 -4.69 -28.08 8.07
C LEU A 1 -4.12 -26.87 8.86
N TYR A 2 -4.68 -26.51 10.01
CA TYR A 2 -4.15 -25.41 10.86
C TYR A 2 -2.84 -25.75 11.55
N SER A 3 -2.63 -27.00 11.92
CA SER A 3 -1.40 -27.48 12.58
C SER A 3 -0.16 -27.38 11.68
N SER A 4 -0.31 -27.56 10.36
CA SER A 4 0.79 -27.50 9.40
C SER A 4 1.31 -26.06 9.21
N ALA A 5 0.43 -25.08 9.04
CA ALA A 5 0.83 -23.69 8.84
C ALA A 5 1.54 -23.09 10.08
N ALA A 6 1.05 -23.40 11.28
CA ALA A 6 1.71 -22.96 12.52
C ALA A 6 3.12 -23.59 12.66
N SER A 7 3.26 -24.89 12.35
CA SER A 7 4.56 -25.57 12.41
C SER A 7 5.57 -24.98 11.41
N ASP A 8 5.13 -24.52 10.26
CA ASP A 8 6.01 -23.92 9.24
C ASP A 8 6.49 -22.52 9.64
N VAL A 9 5.67 -21.75 10.34
CA VAL A 9 6.08 -20.43 10.89
C VAL A 9 7.15 -20.63 11.96
N TYR A 10 6.94 -21.56 12.91
CA TYR A 10 7.94 -21.85 13.94
C TYR A 10 9.25 -22.39 13.37
N LYS A 11 9.19 -23.24 12.35
CA LYS A 11 10.38 -23.73 11.64
C LYS A 11 11.17 -22.59 11.02
N ARG A 12 10.51 -21.66 10.32
CA ARG A 12 11.18 -20.48 9.72
C ARG A 12 11.83 -19.60 10.77
N GLN A 13 11.18 -19.38 11.92
CA GLN A 13 11.76 -18.65 13.04
C GLN A 13 13.00 -19.36 13.61
N LEU A 14 12.94 -20.68 13.81
CA LEU A 14 14.08 -21.48 14.25
C LEU A 14 15.24 -21.40 13.23
N TYR A 15 14.95 -21.52 11.93
CA TYR A 15 15.99 -21.42 10.89
C TYR A 15 16.64 -20.03 10.80
N ALA A 16 15.95 -18.96 11.15
CA ALA A 16 16.53 -17.62 11.20
C ALA A 16 17.66 -17.50 12.24
N PHE A 17 17.60 -18.29 13.32
CA PHE A 17 18.59 -18.30 14.41
C PHE A 17 19.55 -19.47 14.35
N THR A 18 19.48 -20.32 13.32
CA THR A 18 20.37 -21.50 13.21
C THR A 18 21.31 -21.34 12.03
N THR A 19 22.52 -21.85 12.16
CA THR A 19 23.52 -21.88 11.09
C THR A 19 23.04 -22.80 9.97
N SER A 20 23.10 -22.33 8.71
CA SER A 20 22.90 -23.14 7.52
C SER A 20 24.10 -24.07 7.32
N GLY A 21 24.08 -25.21 7.98
CA GLY A 21 25.10 -26.24 7.87
C GLY A 21 24.49 -27.54 7.41
N ASN A 22 25.15 -28.15 6.44
CA ASN A 22 24.89 -29.41 5.80
C ASN A 22 24.41 -30.51 6.78
N SER A 23 23.20 -31.04 6.54
CA SER A 23 22.67 -32.38 6.89
C SER A 23 22.91 -33.02 8.29
N VAL A 24 23.50 -32.37 9.24
CA VAL A 24 23.58 -32.84 10.64
C VAL A 24 23.10 -31.75 11.57
N LEU A 25 22.05 -32.04 12.34
CA LEU A 25 21.35 -31.16 13.27
C LEU A 25 22.27 -30.62 14.39
N THR A 26 23.17 -29.74 14.10
CA THR A 26 23.83 -28.90 15.09
C THR A 26 23.09 -27.57 15.16
N PHE A 27 22.13 -27.49 16.09
CA PHE A 27 21.48 -26.24 16.45
C PHE A 27 22.47 -25.33 17.17
N GLN A 28 23.25 -24.57 16.44
CA GLN A 28 24.00 -23.46 17.03
C GLN A 28 23.22 -22.19 16.81
N PHE A 29 22.80 -21.55 17.88
CA PHE A 29 22.18 -20.24 17.82
C PHE A 29 23.23 -19.24 17.37
N THR A 30 22.99 -18.58 16.26
CA THR A 30 23.87 -17.54 15.72
C THR A 30 23.06 -16.34 15.25
N PHE A 31 23.62 -15.16 15.49
CA PHE A 31 23.10 -13.90 14.90
C PHE A 31 23.75 -13.60 13.54
N GLU A 32 24.58 -14.50 13.04
CA GLU A 32 25.30 -14.30 11.78
C GLU A 32 24.36 -14.09 10.58
N ASN A 33 23.21 -14.76 10.57
CA ASN A 33 22.19 -14.57 9.55
C ASN A 33 21.64 -13.14 9.54
N PHE A 34 21.46 -12.52 10.70
CA PHE A 34 21.02 -11.14 10.82
C PHE A 34 22.13 -10.15 10.44
N ALA A 35 23.36 -10.41 10.86
CA ALA A 35 24.52 -9.63 10.48
C ALA A 35 24.71 -9.69 8.97
N ARG A 36 24.59 -10.86 8.37
CA ARG A 36 24.67 -11.07 6.92
C ARG A 36 23.59 -10.31 6.16
N PHE A 37 22.35 -10.31 6.68
CA PHE A 37 21.26 -9.54 6.08
C PHE A 37 21.55 -8.04 6.02
N VAL A 38 22.12 -7.46 7.08
CA VAL A 38 22.47 -6.03 7.13
C VAL A 38 23.75 -5.73 6.33
N THR A 39 24.68 -6.68 6.23
CA THR A 39 25.96 -6.50 5.55
C THR A 39 25.87 -6.76 4.06
N ASP A 40 24.92 -7.57 3.61
CA ASP A 40 24.74 -7.89 2.20
C ASP A 40 24.11 -6.69 1.47
N LYS A 41 24.89 -6.13 0.55
CA LYS A 41 24.53 -4.95 -0.24
C LYS A 41 23.23 -5.15 -1.03
N VAL A 42 22.99 -6.35 -1.54
CA VAL A 42 21.79 -6.66 -2.34
C VAL A 42 20.53 -6.54 -1.48
N PHE A 43 20.56 -7.09 -0.26
CA PHE A 43 19.41 -6.97 0.67
C PHE A 43 19.16 -5.53 1.09
N MET A 44 20.21 -4.78 1.34
CA MET A 44 20.11 -3.38 1.74
C MET A 44 19.54 -2.51 0.61
N ASP A 45 19.98 -2.70 -0.62
CA ASP A 45 19.46 -1.99 -1.79
C ASP A 45 17.97 -2.30 -2.02
N VAL A 46 17.56 -3.57 -1.88
CA VAL A 46 16.15 -3.97 -1.98
C VAL A 46 15.31 -3.36 -0.86
N LEU A 47 15.83 -3.36 0.37
CA LEU A 47 15.15 -2.78 1.53
C LEU A 47 14.92 -1.28 1.34
N LEU A 48 15.97 -0.54 0.97
CA LEU A 48 15.90 0.90 0.74
C LEU A 48 14.93 1.24 -0.40
N ARG A 49 14.98 0.48 -1.49
CA ARG A 49 14.05 0.65 -2.61
C ARG A 49 12.60 0.38 -2.20
N SER A 50 12.38 -0.64 -1.39
CA SER A 50 11.03 -0.96 -0.88
C SER A 50 10.50 0.13 0.05
N LEU A 51 11.34 0.65 0.96
CA LEU A 51 11.01 1.77 1.83
C LEU A 51 10.68 3.04 1.04
N TYR A 52 11.48 3.34 0.00
CA TYR A 52 11.23 4.48 -0.88
C TYR A 52 9.87 4.38 -1.58
N ILE A 53 9.58 3.23 -2.19
CA ILE A 53 8.29 2.99 -2.87
C ILE A 53 7.13 3.08 -1.87
N ALA A 54 7.26 2.47 -0.70
CA ALA A 54 6.25 2.51 0.34
C ALA A 54 5.98 3.94 0.83
N LEU A 55 7.04 4.73 1.07
CA LEU A 55 6.92 6.11 1.51
C LEU A 55 6.17 6.97 0.48
N ILE A 56 6.59 6.91 -0.79
CA ILE A 56 5.94 7.68 -1.85
C ILE A 56 4.49 7.26 -2.02
N THR A 57 4.20 5.95 -2.05
CA THR A 57 2.84 5.44 -2.15
C THR A 57 1.97 5.96 -1.00
N THR A 58 2.47 5.92 0.23
CA THR A 58 1.76 6.41 1.41
C THR A 58 1.47 7.89 1.31
N LEU A 59 2.47 8.71 0.93
CA LEU A 59 2.29 10.16 0.77
C LEU A 59 1.23 10.48 -0.29
N ILE A 60 1.24 9.80 -1.42
CA ILE A 60 0.23 9.96 -2.46
C ILE A 60 -1.15 9.54 -1.96
N CYS A 61 -1.25 8.39 -1.27
CA CYS A 61 -2.51 7.92 -0.70
C CYS A 61 -3.08 8.89 0.34
N VAL A 62 -2.24 9.50 1.17
CA VAL A 62 -2.67 10.52 2.14
C VAL A 62 -3.12 11.77 1.42
N ALA A 63 -2.31 12.27 0.48
CA ALA A 63 -2.59 13.51 -0.25
C ALA A 63 -3.89 13.45 -1.05
N LEU A 64 -4.20 12.31 -1.65
CA LEU A 64 -5.45 12.09 -2.39
C LEU A 64 -6.59 11.63 -1.48
N GLY A 65 -6.30 10.77 -0.51
CA GLY A 65 -7.29 10.17 0.37
C GLY A 65 -7.87 11.16 1.38
N TYR A 66 -7.06 12.08 1.91
CA TYR A 66 -7.50 13.04 2.90
C TYR A 66 -8.62 13.97 2.41
N PRO A 67 -8.47 14.68 1.27
CA PRO A 67 -9.53 15.57 0.78
C PRO A 67 -10.81 14.80 0.43
N ILE A 68 -10.70 13.59 -0.12
CA ILE A 68 -11.85 12.76 -0.43
C ILE A 68 -12.55 12.32 0.86
N ALA A 69 -11.82 11.81 1.84
CA ALA A 69 -12.36 11.40 3.13
C ALA A 69 -13.02 12.57 3.89
N TYR A 70 -12.41 13.75 3.83
CA TYR A 70 -12.94 14.97 4.44
C TYR A 70 -14.28 15.38 3.84
N VAL A 71 -14.37 15.43 2.51
CA VAL A 71 -15.63 15.72 1.81
C VAL A 71 -16.72 14.70 2.14
N ILE A 72 -16.36 13.42 2.25
CA ILE A 72 -17.32 12.37 2.62
C ILE A 72 -17.77 12.53 4.07
N ALA A 73 -16.85 12.82 4.99
CA ALA A 73 -17.15 12.98 6.41
C ALA A 73 -18.08 14.19 6.69
N GLN A 74 -17.98 15.23 5.88
CA GLN A 74 -18.90 16.38 5.98
C GLN A 74 -20.30 16.11 5.45
N ARG A 75 -20.45 15.07 4.62
CA ARG A 75 -21.77 14.68 4.10
C ARG A 75 -22.45 13.73 5.09
N GLY A 76 -23.59 14.14 5.59
CA GLY A 76 -24.40 13.33 6.50
C GLY A 76 -25.33 12.34 5.78
N GLY A 77 -25.79 11.34 6.52
CA GLY A 77 -26.89 10.46 6.13
C GLY A 77 -26.56 9.50 4.98
N ARG A 78 -27.53 9.31 4.09
CA ARG A 78 -27.51 8.30 3.02
C ARG A 78 -26.40 8.53 1.99
N SER A 79 -26.03 9.80 1.74
CA SER A 79 -24.97 10.17 0.78
C SER A 79 -23.61 9.68 1.24
N ASN A 80 -23.29 9.81 2.52
CA ASN A 80 -22.05 9.30 3.11
C ASN A 80 -21.91 7.77 2.88
N THR A 81 -22.95 7.01 3.22
CA THR A 81 -22.94 5.55 3.04
C THR A 81 -22.75 5.14 1.58
N ILE A 82 -23.43 5.80 0.64
CA ILE A 82 -23.30 5.51 -0.79
C ILE A 82 -21.89 5.79 -1.29
N LEU A 83 -21.28 6.92 -0.90
CA LEU A 83 -19.91 7.26 -1.32
C LEU A 83 -18.89 6.26 -0.77
N ILE A 84 -19.04 5.84 0.49
CA ILE A 84 -18.16 4.81 1.07
C ILE A 84 -18.31 3.49 0.31
N LEU A 85 -19.52 3.06 -0.01
CA LEU A 85 -19.77 1.86 -0.79
C LEU A 85 -19.13 1.94 -2.18
N LEU A 86 -19.28 3.05 -2.89
CA LEU A 86 -18.69 3.25 -4.20
C LEU A 86 -17.16 3.18 -4.17
N ILE A 87 -16.52 3.74 -3.15
CA ILE A 87 -15.06 3.72 -3.01
C ILE A 87 -14.56 2.32 -2.65
N THR A 88 -15.33 1.57 -1.86
CA THR A 88 -14.94 0.21 -1.46
C THR A 88 -15.28 -0.86 -2.51
N MET A 89 -16.22 -0.59 -3.42
CA MET A 89 -16.66 -1.54 -4.45
C MET A 89 -15.50 -2.16 -5.27
N PRO A 90 -14.49 -1.38 -5.71
CA PRO A 90 -13.35 -1.95 -6.43
C PRO A 90 -12.54 -2.98 -5.62
N THR A 91 -12.59 -2.93 -4.29
CA THR A 91 -11.83 -3.88 -3.46
C THR A 91 -12.43 -5.28 -3.45
N TRP A 92 -13.70 -5.42 -3.84
CA TRP A 92 -14.39 -6.71 -3.92
C TRP A 92 -14.01 -7.50 -5.18
N VAL A 93 -13.43 -6.83 -6.17
CA VAL A 93 -12.89 -7.50 -7.36
C VAL A 93 -11.62 -8.26 -6.99
N ASN A 94 -11.48 -9.47 -7.49
CA ASN A 94 -10.30 -10.29 -7.24
C ASN A 94 -9.02 -9.53 -7.60
N MET A 95 -8.02 -9.61 -6.72
CA MET A 95 -6.75 -8.89 -6.88
C MET A 95 -6.02 -9.27 -8.17
N LEU A 96 -6.07 -10.53 -8.59
CA LEU A 96 -5.44 -10.98 -9.83
C LEU A 96 -6.07 -10.31 -11.05
N VAL A 97 -7.41 -10.26 -11.11
CA VAL A 97 -8.12 -9.61 -12.22
C VAL A 97 -7.76 -8.14 -12.31
N ARG A 98 -7.69 -7.44 -11.18
CA ARG A 98 -7.25 -6.04 -11.12
C ARG A 98 -5.82 -5.86 -11.62
N THR A 99 -4.91 -6.74 -11.18
CA THR A 99 -3.51 -6.66 -11.58
C THR A 99 -3.36 -6.87 -13.09
N TYR A 100 -4.05 -7.84 -13.66
CA TYR A 100 -4.03 -8.07 -15.11
C TYR A 100 -4.65 -6.90 -15.89
N ALA A 101 -5.73 -6.30 -15.37
CA ALA A 101 -6.31 -5.12 -15.98
C ALA A 101 -5.32 -3.94 -16.01
N TRP A 102 -4.61 -3.69 -14.91
CA TRP A 102 -3.56 -2.66 -14.85
C TRP A 102 -2.40 -2.95 -15.79
N MET A 103 -1.96 -4.21 -15.87
CA MET A 103 -0.93 -4.60 -16.83
C MET A 103 -1.37 -4.31 -18.27
N GLY A 104 -2.61 -4.66 -18.62
CA GLY A 104 -3.17 -4.37 -19.95
C GLY A 104 -3.27 -2.87 -20.27
N ILE A 105 -3.57 -2.03 -19.28
CA ILE A 105 -3.64 -0.57 -19.44
C ILE A 105 -2.25 0.04 -19.66
N LEU A 106 -1.22 -0.47 -18.97
CA LEU A 106 0.15 0.06 -18.96
C LEU A 106 1.05 -0.54 -20.04
N GLN A 107 0.58 -1.52 -20.82
CA GLN A 107 1.34 -2.08 -21.94
C GLN A 107 1.68 -1.03 -23.00
N ASP A 108 2.71 -1.30 -23.80
CA ASP A 108 3.18 -0.38 -24.84
C ASP A 108 2.09 -0.08 -25.88
N GLU A 109 1.18 -1.01 -26.15
CA GLU A 109 -0.03 -0.84 -26.97
C GLU A 109 -1.29 -0.62 -26.13
N GLY A 110 -1.14 -0.32 -24.84
CA GLY A 110 -2.24 -0.13 -23.90
C GLY A 110 -2.96 1.22 -24.06
N ILE A 111 -4.11 1.32 -23.39
CA ILE A 111 -4.96 2.53 -23.44
C ILE A 111 -4.18 3.78 -23.03
N PHE A 112 -3.26 3.66 -22.07
CA PHE A 112 -2.48 4.79 -21.58
C PHE A 112 -1.55 5.36 -22.67
N ASN A 113 -0.83 4.49 -23.38
CA ASN A 113 0.02 4.90 -24.49
C ASN A 113 -0.78 5.39 -25.70
N THR A 114 -1.97 4.86 -25.93
CA THR A 114 -2.88 5.37 -26.96
C THR A 114 -3.30 6.81 -26.66
N ILE A 115 -3.59 7.14 -25.40
CA ILE A 115 -3.92 8.52 -24.99
C ILE A 115 -2.68 9.42 -25.13
N LEU A 116 -1.49 8.96 -24.70
CA LEU A 116 -0.26 9.73 -24.85
C LEU A 116 0.08 10.04 -26.31
N SER A 117 -0.17 9.10 -27.22
CA SER A 117 0.07 9.30 -28.66
C SER A 117 -0.79 10.41 -29.25
N TRP A 118 -1.98 10.68 -28.72
CA TRP A 118 -2.81 11.82 -29.12
C TRP A 118 -2.18 13.18 -28.76
N PHE A 119 -1.33 13.19 -27.72
CA PHE A 119 -0.57 14.38 -27.32
C PHE A 119 0.80 14.44 -28.00
N GLY A 120 1.08 13.56 -28.97
CA GLY A 120 2.38 13.51 -29.67
C GLY A 120 3.52 12.94 -28.86
N ILE A 121 3.23 12.30 -27.71
CA ILE A 121 4.21 11.61 -26.88
C ILE A 121 4.28 10.15 -27.36
N GLY A 122 5.46 9.70 -27.81
CA GLY A 122 5.67 8.33 -28.27
C GLY A 122 5.39 7.30 -27.17
N PRO A 123 5.27 6.01 -27.54
CA PRO A 123 4.99 4.95 -26.56
C PRO A 123 6.09 4.92 -25.48
N VAL A 124 5.66 5.01 -24.22
CA VAL A 124 6.52 4.96 -23.05
C VAL A 124 6.38 3.57 -22.43
N SER A 125 7.47 2.82 -22.34
CA SER A 125 7.47 1.53 -21.64
C SER A 125 7.33 1.76 -20.14
N MET A 126 6.10 1.56 -19.62
CA MET A 126 5.76 1.79 -18.21
C MET A 126 5.83 0.53 -17.38
N ILE A 127 5.64 -0.64 -18.01
CA ILE A 127 5.71 -1.94 -17.36
C ILE A 127 7.13 -2.14 -16.82
N HIS A 128 7.25 -2.74 -15.63
CA HIS A 128 8.49 -2.97 -14.90
C HIS A 128 9.19 -1.71 -14.35
N THR A 129 8.53 -0.55 -14.39
CA THR A 129 9.04 0.68 -13.77
C THR A 129 8.54 0.84 -12.34
N SER A 130 9.30 1.60 -11.52
CA SER A 130 8.85 1.98 -10.17
C SER A 130 7.54 2.79 -10.21
N PHE A 131 7.30 3.53 -11.29
CA PHE A 131 6.06 4.27 -11.51
C PHE A 131 4.84 3.34 -11.59
N ALA A 132 4.92 2.27 -12.40
CA ALA A 132 3.82 1.30 -12.51
C ALA A 132 3.52 0.61 -11.17
N VAL A 133 4.57 0.29 -10.41
CA VAL A 133 4.43 -0.30 -9.07
C VAL A 133 3.73 0.66 -8.13
N ILE A 134 4.17 1.92 -8.05
CA ILE A 134 3.56 2.96 -7.20
C ILE A 134 2.10 3.17 -7.59
N LEU A 135 1.80 3.28 -8.87
CA LEU A 135 0.44 3.47 -9.37
C LEU A 135 -0.49 2.32 -8.97
N GLY A 136 -0.03 1.08 -9.17
CA GLY A 136 -0.78 -0.11 -8.77
C GLY A 136 -0.98 -0.20 -7.25
N MET A 137 0.03 0.17 -6.46
CA MET A 137 -0.07 0.22 -4.99
C MET A 137 -1.04 1.31 -4.54
N VAL A 138 -0.96 2.52 -5.10
CA VAL A 138 -1.90 3.62 -4.78
C VAL A 138 -3.32 3.18 -5.07
N TYR A 139 -3.60 2.63 -6.24
CA TYR A 139 -4.92 2.13 -6.60
C TYR A 139 -5.45 1.08 -5.62
N ASN A 140 -4.59 0.17 -5.17
CA ASN A 140 -4.99 -0.88 -4.23
C ASN A 140 -5.23 -0.37 -2.82
N PHE A 141 -4.44 0.59 -2.35
CA PHE A 141 -4.47 1.05 -0.95
C PHE A 141 -5.31 2.30 -0.70
N ILE A 142 -5.61 3.10 -1.74
CA ILE A 142 -6.37 4.34 -1.59
C ILE A 142 -7.76 4.15 -0.94
N PRO A 143 -8.56 3.10 -1.27
CA PRO A 143 -9.84 2.89 -0.61
C PRO A 143 -9.70 2.65 0.89
N PHE A 144 -8.69 1.88 1.29
CA PHE A 144 -8.41 1.60 2.70
C PHE A 144 -7.96 2.87 3.44
N MET A 145 -7.13 3.69 2.81
CA MET A 145 -6.69 4.96 3.38
C MET A 145 -7.87 5.90 3.60
N ILE A 146 -8.74 6.04 2.60
CA ILE A 146 -9.94 6.88 2.70
C ILE A 146 -10.82 6.41 3.85
N LEU A 147 -11.05 5.11 3.99
CA LEU A 147 -11.86 4.55 5.08
C LEU A 147 -11.28 4.85 6.47
N GLN A 148 -9.97 4.70 6.63
CA GLN A 148 -9.30 4.95 7.92
C GLN A 148 -9.38 6.44 8.30
N ILE A 149 -9.09 7.33 7.35
CA ILE A 149 -9.18 8.78 7.57
C ILE A 149 -10.63 9.19 7.85
N HIS A 150 -11.58 8.70 7.05
CA HIS A 150 -13.00 8.97 7.24
C HIS A 150 -13.47 8.51 8.63
N THR A 151 -13.09 7.31 9.06
CA THR A 151 -13.47 6.78 10.39
C THR A 151 -12.89 7.65 11.51
N SER A 152 -11.67 8.14 11.37
CA SER A 152 -11.04 9.05 12.33
C SER A 152 -11.76 10.40 12.38
N LEU A 153 -12.08 10.97 11.23
CA LEU A 153 -12.80 12.24 11.14
C LEU A 153 -14.25 12.11 11.66
N ALA A 154 -14.93 11.01 11.37
CA ALA A 154 -16.30 10.78 11.83
C ALA A 154 -16.42 10.57 13.35
N LYS A 155 -15.35 10.13 14.00
CA LYS A 155 -15.27 9.96 15.46
C LYS A 155 -14.83 11.24 16.18
N MET A 156 -14.37 12.26 15.47
CA MET A 156 -13.91 13.51 16.06
C MET A 156 -15.11 14.27 16.61
N ASP A 157 -15.04 14.63 17.88
CA ASP A 157 -16.10 15.37 18.53
C ASP A 157 -16.18 16.80 17.96
N LYS A 158 -17.37 17.19 17.51
CA LYS A 158 -17.60 18.55 16.98
C LYS A 158 -17.35 19.64 18.00
N SER A 159 -17.49 19.32 19.29
CA SER A 159 -17.20 20.25 20.38
C SER A 159 -15.75 20.72 20.38
N LEU A 160 -14.81 19.91 19.87
CA LEU A 160 -13.39 20.31 19.73
C LEU A 160 -13.22 21.40 18.67
N LEU A 161 -13.99 21.33 17.57
CA LEU A 161 -13.97 22.35 16.52
C LEU A 161 -14.64 23.64 17.00
N GLU A 162 -15.71 23.55 17.75
CA GLU A 162 -16.41 24.67 18.36
C GLU A 162 -15.49 25.38 19.37
N ALA A 163 -14.82 24.61 20.24
CA ALA A 163 -13.86 25.17 21.20
C ALA A 163 -12.65 25.84 20.52
N ALA A 164 -12.17 25.28 19.40
CA ALA A 164 -11.10 25.90 18.62
C ALA A 164 -11.53 27.21 17.98
N ASN A 165 -12.76 27.29 17.46
CA ASN A 165 -13.34 28.52 16.92
C ASN A 165 -13.51 29.61 18.03
N ASP A 166 -13.94 29.22 19.22
CA ASP A 166 -14.09 30.14 20.36
C ASP A 166 -12.74 30.72 20.83
N LEU A 167 -11.65 29.96 20.62
CA LEU A 167 -10.28 30.39 20.87
C LEU A 167 -9.66 31.23 19.74
N GLY A 168 -10.44 31.54 18.69
CA GLY A 168 -10.02 32.39 17.58
C GLY A 168 -9.27 31.66 16.48
N ALA A 169 -9.33 30.32 16.41
CA ALA A 169 -8.83 29.58 15.26
C ALA A 169 -9.77 29.82 14.06
N THR A 170 -9.26 30.49 13.04
CA THR A 170 -9.95 30.63 11.76
C THR A 170 -9.77 29.37 10.94
N PRO A 171 -10.80 28.95 10.17
CA PRO A 171 -10.71 27.77 9.29
C PRO A 171 -9.67 27.94 8.18
#